data_a0cf65e1a7279f5b53e5df08cd6bfaa2
#
_entry.id   a0cf65e1a7279f5b53e5df08cd6bfaa2
#
_cell.length_a   1.000
_cell.length_b   1.000
_cell.length_c   1.000
_cell.angle_alpha   90.00
_cell.angle_beta   90.00
_cell.angle_gamma   90.00
#
_symmetry.space_group_name_H-M   'P 1'
#
loop_
_entity.id
_entity.type
_entity.pdbx_description
1 polymer ?
#
loop_
_entity_poly.entity_id
_entity_poly.type
_entity_poly.pdbx_seq_one_letter_code
_entity_poly.pdbx_strand_id
1 'polypeptide(L)'
;MTRTDTTSLTSRWDSALMRNYGTPPLELVSGRGVTVTAADSREYVDLLGGIAVNALGHAHPAVVDAVSRQVAELGHVSNLYIHPTVVALAERLESLLAVDEPVRAFFCNSGAEANEAAFKIARRTGRSRILAAENGFHGRTMGALAMTGQPAKREPFEPMPAGVEFFPYGDIAALTALVDLAPGDTAAVIVEPVQGEGGVVEPPEGFLADVRSLCSEHGILMIVDEVQTGIGRTGAMFATRRAGVVPDVITLAKGLGGGLPIGACLAVGAAGELLTAGQHGTTFGGNPIACAAALAVLDTIETDDLIPHVDRLGKIIAAEIECLDHPLVDHVRGRGLLLGVVLTAPLAKAVEGAAREAGYLVGATAADVVRLAPPLILTEEQVARFVAGLPGILDAATPKESTS
;
A
#
# COMPACT_ATOMS: atom_id res chain seq x y z
N MET A 1 -44.61 -7.37 5.03
CA MET A 1 -44.21 -7.76 6.39
C MET A 1 -42.70 -7.97 6.39
N THR A 2 -41.95 -6.96 6.75
CA THR A 2 -40.50 -7.03 6.94
C THR A 2 -40.25 -7.76 8.26
N ARG A 3 -39.71 -8.95 8.19
CA ARG A 3 -39.14 -9.65 9.35
C ARG A 3 -38.06 -8.72 9.92
N THR A 4 -38.31 -8.14 11.08
CA THR A 4 -37.23 -7.52 11.88
C THR A 4 -36.31 -8.65 12.32
N ASP A 5 -35.25 -8.83 11.55
CA ASP A 5 -34.20 -9.81 11.85
C ASP A 5 -33.46 -9.30 13.09
N THR A 6 -33.73 -9.94 14.25
CA THR A 6 -33.14 -9.60 15.56
C THR A 6 -31.69 -10.10 15.69
N THR A 7 -31.14 -10.68 14.62
CA THR A 7 -29.75 -11.17 14.57
C THR A 7 -28.78 -10.01 14.44
N SER A 8 -27.75 -9.94 15.29
CA SER A 8 -26.74 -8.90 15.24
C SER A 8 -26.03 -8.88 13.88
N LEU A 9 -25.52 -7.71 13.46
CA LEU A 9 -24.77 -7.60 12.20
C LEU A 9 -23.53 -8.52 12.22
N THR A 10 -22.87 -8.66 13.36
CA THR A 10 -21.77 -9.61 13.58
C THR A 10 -22.16 -11.05 13.27
N SER A 11 -23.30 -11.54 13.79
CA SER A 11 -23.78 -12.89 13.49
C SER A 11 -24.14 -13.09 12.01
N ARG A 12 -24.67 -12.05 11.38
CA ARG A 12 -24.96 -12.04 9.93
C ARG A 12 -23.69 -12.07 9.10
N TRP A 13 -22.66 -11.33 9.50
CA TRP A 13 -21.32 -11.39 8.91
C TRP A 13 -20.76 -12.81 8.93
N ASP A 14 -20.72 -13.43 10.10
CA ASP A 14 -20.15 -14.77 10.28
C ASP A 14 -20.90 -15.86 9.49
N SER A 15 -22.19 -15.64 9.21
CA SER A 15 -23.02 -16.58 8.45
C SER A 15 -23.00 -16.38 6.94
N ALA A 16 -22.75 -15.14 6.48
CA ALA A 16 -22.88 -14.78 5.07
C ALA A 16 -21.54 -14.74 4.31
N LEU A 17 -20.42 -14.49 5.00
CA LEU A 17 -19.13 -14.29 4.38
C LEU A 17 -18.19 -15.48 4.62
N MET A 18 -17.24 -15.68 3.69
CA MET A 18 -16.18 -16.65 3.86
C MET A 18 -15.31 -16.27 5.06
N ARG A 19 -14.89 -17.26 5.85
CA ARG A 19 -14.08 -17.07 7.07
C ARG A 19 -12.58 -16.86 6.80
N ASN A 20 -12.25 -16.24 5.70
CA ASN A 20 -10.86 -15.85 5.36
C ASN A 20 -10.37 -14.62 6.13
N TYR A 21 -11.27 -13.89 6.76
CA TYR A 21 -11.00 -12.87 7.78
C TYR A 21 -11.59 -13.30 9.11
N GLY A 22 -10.96 -12.90 10.22
CA GLY A 22 -11.61 -12.96 11.54
C GLY A 22 -12.81 -12.03 11.60
N THR A 23 -13.71 -12.25 12.57
CA THR A 23 -14.85 -11.39 12.80
C THR A 23 -14.37 -9.96 13.12
N PRO A 24 -14.78 -8.93 12.36
CA PRO A 24 -14.37 -7.55 12.63
C PRO A 24 -14.84 -7.07 14.01
N PRO A 25 -14.00 -6.33 14.76
CA PRO A 25 -14.34 -5.88 16.11
C PRO A 25 -15.27 -4.66 16.16
N LEU A 26 -15.53 -4.00 15.01
CA LEU A 26 -16.35 -2.79 14.92
C LEU A 26 -17.33 -2.86 13.75
N GLU A 27 -18.51 -2.31 13.96
CA GLU A 27 -19.52 -2.05 12.94
C GLU A 27 -19.43 -0.57 12.56
N LEU A 28 -18.70 -0.22 11.49
CA LEU A 28 -18.58 1.15 11.01
C LEU A 28 -19.71 1.50 10.04
N VAL A 29 -20.34 2.66 10.23
CA VAL A 29 -21.53 3.08 9.45
C VAL A 29 -21.30 4.34 8.61
N SER A 30 -20.34 5.19 8.99
CA SER A 30 -20.02 6.41 8.23
C SER A 30 -18.58 6.85 8.48
N GLY A 31 -18.09 7.79 7.66
CA GLY A 31 -16.79 8.41 7.85
C GLY A 31 -16.70 9.76 7.15
N ARG A 32 -15.93 10.67 7.73
CA ARG A 32 -15.64 11.99 7.14
C ARG A 32 -14.23 12.45 7.52
N GLY A 33 -13.43 12.83 6.53
CA GLY A 33 -12.03 13.19 6.76
C GLY A 33 -11.29 12.01 7.40
N VAL A 34 -10.65 12.21 8.54
CA VAL A 34 -9.92 11.17 9.27
C VAL A 34 -10.79 10.45 10.32
N THR A 35 -12.06 10.79 10.45
CA THR A 35 -12.96 10.22 11.46
C THR A 35 -13.91 9.22 10.87
N VAL A 36 -14.12 8.09 11.55
CA VAL A 36 -15.16 7.10 11.25
C VAL A 36 -16.09 6.94 12.44
N THR A 37 -17.37 6.67 12.18
CA THR A 37 -18.41 6.50 13.19
C THR A 37 -18.88 5.06 13.18
N ALA A 38 -18.94 4.46 14.38
CA ALA A 38 -19.48 3.13 14.58
C ALA A 38 -21.01 3.14 14.78
N ALA A 39 -21.62 1.96 14.71
CA ALA A 39 -23.07 1.80 14.86
C ALA A 39 -23.62 2.24 16.25
N ASP A 40 -22.76 2.24 17.27
CA ASP A 40 -23.05 2.74 18.62
C ASP A 40 -22.84 4.27 18.76
N SER A 41 -22.58 4.95 17.67
CA SER A 41 -22.28 6.39 17.59
C SER A 41 -20.93 6.83 18.18
N ARG A 42 -20.06 5.90 18.55
CA ARG A 42 -18.68 6.25 18.92
C ARG A 42 -17.90 6.66 17.66
N GLU A 43 -17.08 7.66 17.81
CA GLU A 43 -16.18 8.14 16.78
C GLU A 43 -14.76 7.63 17.01
N TYR A 44 -14.07 7.36 15.91
CA TYR A 44 -12.68 6.90 15.91
C TYR A 44 -11.87 7.73 14.92
N VAL A 45 -10.66 8.10 15.31
CA VAL A 45 -9.68 8.66 14.38
C VAL A 45 -9.00 7.51 13.64
N ASP A 46 -9.14 7.49 12.32
CA ASP A 46 -8.58 6.44 11.46
C ASP A 46 -7.11 6.73 11.14
N LEU A 47 -6.21 6.17 11.96
CA LEU A 47 -4.76 6.23 11.74
C LEU A 47 -4.23 5.06 10.91
N LEU A 48 -5.13 4.23 10.32
CA LEU A 48 -4.79 3.13 9.42
C LEU A 48 -5.17 3.43 7.96
N GLY A 49 -6.18 4.30 7.74
CA GLY A 49 -6.62 4.72 6.42
C GLY A 49 -7.11 3.58 5.52
N GLY A 50 -7.74 2.53 6.10
CA GLY A 50 -8.15 1.36 5.33
C GLY A 50 -6.95 0.59 4.75
N ILE A 51 -5.83 0.52 5.47
CA ILE A 51 -4.52 -0.03 5.05
C ILE A 51 -3.87 0.88 3.98
N ALA A 52 -3.68 2.17 4.34
CA ALA A 52 -3.08 3.21 3.50
C ALA A 52 -3.85 3.50 2.19
N VAL A 53 -5.15 3.20 2.14
CA VAL A 53 -6.01 3.38 0.94
C VAL A 53 -6.66 4.75 0.91
N ASN A 54 -7.24 5.21 2.02
CA ASN A 54 -7.99 6.46 2.09
C ASN A 54 -7.04 7.66 2.15
N ALA A 55 -6.34 7.95 1.03
CA ALA A 55 -5.34 9.02 0.97
C ALA A 55 -5.90 10.38 1.42
N LEU A 56 -7.10 10.73 0.98
CA LEU A 56 -7.80 11.97 1.32
C LEU A 56 -8.83 11.79 2.46
N GLY A 57 -8.78 10.67 3.17
CA GLY A 57 -9.76 10.33 4.19
C GLY A 57 -11.10 9.89 3.62
N HIS A 58 -12.10 9.85 4.50
CA HIS A 58 -13.44 9.38 4.17
C HIS A 58 -14.29 10.50 3.58
N ALA A 59 -15.10 10.18 2.56
CA ALA A 59 -16.07 11.08 1.92
C ALA A 59 -15.47 12.46 1.52
N HIS A 60 -14.24 12.46 0.98
CA HIS A 60 -13.61 13.71 0.54
C HIS A 60 -14.42 14.34 -0.59
N PRO A 61 -14.79 15.64 -0.51
CA PRO A 61 -15.69 16.29 -1.49
C PRO A 61 -15.21 16.15 -2.93
N ALA A 62 -13.92 16.35 -3.22
CA ALA A 62 -13.38 16.25 -4.57
C ALA A 62 -13.58 14.85 -5.17
N VAL A 63 -13.40 13.78 -4.38
CA VAL A 63 -13.60 12.39 -4.85
C VAL A 63 -15.10 12.13 -5.03
N VAL A 64 -15.94 12.51 -4.05
CA VAL A 64 -17.40 12.34 -4.13
C VAL A 64 -17.96 13.02 -5.36
N ASP A 65 -17.56 14.27 -5.62
CA ASP A 65 -18.04 15.05 -6.76
C ASP A 65 -17.57 14.47 -8.10
N ALA A 66 -16.31 14.07 -8.21
CA ALA A 66 -15.75 13.45 -9.41
C ALA A 66 -16.46 12.13 -9.74
N VAL A 67 -16.64 11.26 -8.75
CA VAL A 67 -17.34 9.97 -8.89
C VAL A 67 -18.80 10.19 -9.27
N SER A 68 -19.51 11.10 -8.59
CA SER A 68 -20.92 11.36 -8.82
C SER A 68 -21.18 11.91 -10.23
N ARG A 69 -20.32 12.81 -10.73
CA ARG A 69 -20.40 13.30 -12.10
C ARG A 69 -20.11 12.19 -13.11
N GLN A 70 -19.02 11.44 -12.89
CA GLN A 70 -18.59 10.43 -13.85
C GLN A 70 -19.58 9.26 -13.96
N VAL A 71 -20.18 8.80 -12.85
CA VAL A 71 -21.17 7.72 -12.90
C VAL A 71 -22.48 8.16 -13.58
N ALA A 72 -22.82 9.46 -13.50
CA ALA A 72 -23.98 10.01 -14.18
C ALA A 72 -23.76 10.18 -15.70
N GLU A 73 -22.50 10.29 -16.14
CA GLU A 73 -22.13 10.52 -17.54
C GLU A 73 -21.78 9.21 -18.26
N LEU A 74 -20.82 8.43 -17.72
CA LEU A 74 -20.34 7.19 -18.32
C LEU A 74 -19.73 6.29 -17.24
N GLY A 75 -20.42 5.19 -16.90
CA GLY A 75 -20.02 4.30 -15.82
C GLY A 75 -18.98 3.27 -16.22
N HIS A 76 -19.17 2.57 -17.34
CA HIS A 76 -18.28 1.49 -17.79
C HIS A 76 -18.37 1.25 -19.29
N VAL A 77 -17.20 1.09 -19.95
CA VAL A 77 -17.12 0.78 -21.40
C VAL A 77 -16.09 -0.32 -21.71
N SER A 78 -15.37 -0.83 -20.72
CA SER A 78 -14.22 -1.74 -20.91
C SER A 78 -13.08 -1.06 -21.71
N ASN A 79 -11.97 -1.75 -21.91
CA ASN A 79 -10.88 -1.31 -22.79
C ASN A 79 -11.14 -1.60 -24.29
N LEU A 80 -12.40 -1.89 -24.65
CA LEU A 80 -12.83 -2.02 -26.04
C LEU A 80 -13.10 -0.68 -26.71
N TYR A 81 -13.29 0.39 -25.91
CA TYR A 81 -13.55 1.74 -26.39
C TYR A 81 -12.68 2.75 -25.64
N ILE A 82 -12.33 3.83 -26.32
CA ILE A 82 -11.57 4.93 -25.74
C ILE A 82 -12.50 5.83 -24.94
N HIS A 83 -12.09 6.23 -23.75
CA HIS A 83 -12.75 7.31 -23.00
C HIS A 83 -11.70 8.30 -22.45
N PRO A 84 -12.05 9.60 -22.31
CA PRO A 84 -11.07 10.65 -21.98
C PRO A 84 -10.39 10.43 -20.62
N THR A 85 -11.11 9.94 -19.62
CA THR A 85 -10.66 9.87 -18.24
C THR A 85 -9.50 8.89 -18.06
N VAL A 86 -9.48 7.74 -18.79
CA VAL A 86 -8.36 6.80 -18.69
C VAL A 86 -7.10 7.33 -19.35
N VAL A 87 -7.26 8.04 -20.48
CA VAL A 87 -6.12 8.67 -21.18
C VAL A 87 -5.54 9.77 -20.30
N ALA A 88 -6.38 10.66 -19.77
CA ALA A 88 -5.94 11.73 -18.87
C ALA A 88 -5.21 11.19 -17.63
N LEU A 89 -5.69 10.08 -17.03
CA LEU A 89 -5.00 9.46 -15.89
C LEU A 89 -3.64 8.89 -16.27
N ALA A 90 -3.53 8.24 -17.46
CA ALA A 90 -2.25 7.71 -17.94
C ALA A 90 -1.24 8.84 -18.16
N GLU A 91 -1.63 9.89 -18.86
CA GLU A 91 -0.81 11.09 -19.12
C GLU A 91 -0.42 11.79 -17.81
N ARG A 92 -1.34 11.85 -16.84
CA ARG A 92 -1.07 12.43 -15.52
C ARG A 92 -0.02 11.66 -14.74
N LEU A 93 -0.11 10.33 -14.71
CA LEU A 93 0.87 9.47 -14.03
C LEU A 93 2.24 9.51 -14.72
N GLU A 94 2.29 9.52 -16.05
CA GLU A 94 3.51 9.72 -16.83
C GLU A 94 4.16 11.07 -16.48
N SER A 95 3.41 12.16 -16.49
CA SER A 95 3.89 13.49 -16.10
C SER A 95 4.45 13.54 -14.68
N LEU A 96 3.80 12.85 -13.73
CA LEU A 96 4.24 12.78 -12.33
C LEU A 96 5.50 11.94 -12.14
N LEU A 97 5.72 10.92 -12.98
CA LEU A 97 6.97 10.16 -13.00
C LEU A 97 8.13 11.02 -13.50
N ALA A 98 7.88 11.96 -14.41
CA ALA A 98 8.83 12.89 -14.98
C ALA A 98 10.15 12.19 -15.40
N VAL A 99 10.01 11.20 -16.28
CA VAL A 99 11.10 10.46 -16.94
C VAL A 99 11.12 10.85 -18.42
N ASP A 100 12.27 10.71 -19.06
CA ASP A 100 12.43 11.08 -20.48
C ASP A 100 11.89 10.00 -21.43
N GLU A 101 11.89 8.74 -20.97
CA GLU A 101 11.41 7.60 -21.74
C GLU A 101 9.88 7.53 -21.75
N PRO A 102 9.27 7.02 -22.83
CA PRO A 102 7.81 6.80 -22.87
C PRO A 102 7.33 5.87 -21.77
N VAL A 103 6.20 6.19 -21.16
CA VAL A 103 5.55 5.36 -20.15
C VAL A 103 4.27 4.76 -20.71
N ARG A 104 4.07 3.45 -20.50
CA ARG A 104 2.84 2.75 -20.84
C ARG A 104 2.13 2.32 -19.56
N ALA A 105 0.86 2.67 -19.43
CA ALA A 105 0.04 2.33 -18.28
C ALA A 105 -0.93 1.18 -18.61
N PHE A 106 -0.97 0.17 -17.76
CA PHE A 106 -2.06 -0.80 -17.69
C PHE A 106 -2.83 -0.58 -16.39
N PHE A 107 -4.12 -0.26 -16.50
CA PHE A 107 -4.99 -0.09 -15.34
C PHE A 107 -5.73 -1.39 -15.00
N CYS A 108 -5.88 -1.64 -13.71
CA CYS A 108 -6.56 -2.79 -13.13
C CYS A 108 -7.33 -2.36 -11.86
N ASN A 109 -7.70 -3.30 -10.98
CA ASN A 109 -8.60 -2.98 -9.86
C ASN A 109 -7.92 -3.09 -8.49
N SER A 110 -6.68 -3.55 -8.44
CA SER A 110 -5.94 -3.77 -7.19
C SER A 110 -4.44 -3.80 -7.41
N GLY A 111 -3.66 -3.67 -6.31
CA GLY A 111 -2.22 -3.86 -6.34
C GLY A 111 -1.80 -5.27 -6.72
N ALA A 112 -2.58 -6.28 -6.30
CA ALA A 112 -2.34 -7.67 -6.72
C ALA A 112 -2.42 -7.83 -8.23
N GLU A 113 -3.43 -7.27 -8.90
CA GLU A 113 -3.55 -7.29 -10.37
C GLU A 113 -2.45 -6.48 -11.06
N ALA A 114 -2.03 -5.36 -10.48
CA ALA A 114 -0.90 -4.59 -11.00
C ALA A 114 0.40 -5.41 -10.95
N ASN A 115 0.63 -6.15 -9.86
CA ASN A 115 1.76 -7.05 -9.71
C ASN A 115 1.65 -8.31 -10.61
N GLU A 116 0.44 -8.81 -10.92
CA GLU A 116 0.25 -9.83 -11.96
C GLU A 116 0.68 -9.34 -13.34
N ALA A 117 0.38 -8.08 -13.68
CA ALA A 117 0.86 -7.49 -14.92
C ALA A 117 2.39 -7.39 -14.93
N ALA A 118 3.00 -6.91 -13.85
CA ALA A 118 4.45 -6.85 -13.69
C ALA A 118 5.11 -8.23 -13.78
N PHE A 119 4.53 -9.27 -13.14
CA PHE A 119 4.95 -10.66 -13.26
C PHE A 119 4.95 -11.12 -14.73
N LYS A 120 3.88 -10.81 -15.48
CA LYS A 120 3.78 -11.18 -16.90
C LYS A 120 4.77 -10.38 -17.76
N ILE A 121 5.00 -9.11 -17.48
CA ILE A 121 6.04 -8.31 -18.16
C ILE A 121 7.41 -8.98 -17.98
N ALA A 122 7.75 -9.38 -16.75
CA ALA A 122 8.99 -10.10 -16.48
C ALA A 122 9.11 -11.38 -17.32
N ARG A 123 8.05 -12.17 -17.39
CA ARG A 123 8.01 -13.41 -18.22
C ARG A 123 8.15 -13.15 -19.73
N ARG A 124 7.75 -11.97 -20.19
CA ARG A 124 7.87 -11.58 -21.60
C ARG A 124 9.29 -11.25 -22.03
N THR A 125 10.23 -11.10 -21.12
CA THR A 125 11.67 -11.01 -21.43
C THR A 125 12.25 -12.29 -22.04
N GLY A 126 11.53 -13.40 -21.96
CA GLY A 126 11.99 -14.74 -22.34
C GLY A 126 12.81 -15.43 -21.25
N ARG A 127 13.08 -14.77 -20.12
CA ARG A 127 13.75 -15.31 -18.94
C ARG A 127 12.72 -15.81 -17.93
N SER A 128 13.08 -16.78 -17.09
CA SER A 128 12.10 -17.44 -16.22
C SER A 128 12.18 -17.05 -14.74
N ARG A 129 13.31 -16.50 -14.30
CA ARG A 129 13.63 -16.27 -12.90
C ARG A 129 13.28 -14.86 -12.45
N ILE A 130 12.55 -14.72 -11.34
CA ILE A 130 12.25 -13.45 -10.68
C ILE A 130 12.80 -13.51 -9.26
N LEU A 131 13.53 -12.48 -8.85
CA LEU A 131 14.06 -12.35 -7.50
C LEU A 131 13.17 -11.38 -6.72
N ALA A 132 12.66 -11.81 -5.57
CA ALA A 132 11.79 -11.03 -4.70
C ALA A 132 12.41 -10.92 -3.29
N ALA A 133 12.10 -9.84 -2.57
CA ALA A 133 12.61 -9.66 -1.22
C ALA A 133 11.84 -10.51 -0.19
N GLU A 134 12.55 -11.11 0.76
CA GLU A 134 11.96 -11.73 1.95
C GLU A 134 11.10 -10.72 2.70
N ASN A 135 10.01 -11.17 3.32
CA ASN A 135 8.99 -10.38 4.01
C ASN A 135 8.22 -9.38 3.12
N GLY A 136 8.54 -9.27 1.82
CA GLY A 136 7.79 -8.47 0.87
C GLY A 136 6.35 -8.96 0.72
N PHE A 137 5.44 -8.04 0.36
CA PHE A 137 4.03 -8.36 0.12
C PHE A 137 3.54 -7.74 -1.18
N HIS A 138 3.25 -8.59 -2.17
CA HIS A 138 2.86 -8.14 -3.51
C HIS A 138 1.43 -8.50 -3.91
N GLY A 139 0.71 -9.26 -3.07
CA GLY A 139 -0.71 -9.58 -3.30
C GLY A 139 -1.08 -11.02 -2.96
N ARG A 140 -2.35 -11.36 -3.23
CA ARG A 140 -2.96 -12.66 -2.91
C ARG A 140 -3.39 -13.46 -4.13
N THR A 141 -3.27 -12.92 -5.35
CA THR A 141 -3.43 -13.68 -6.59
C THR A 141 -2.20 -14.54 -6.84
N MET A 142 -2.29 -15.61 -7.64
CA MET A 142 -1.26 -16.64 -7.66
C MET A 142 0.13 -16.13 -8.10
N GLY A 143 0.25 -15.26 -9.11
CA GLY A 143 1.54 -14.68 -9.51
C GLY A 143 2.07 -13.66 -8.50
N ALA A 144 1.21 -12.77 -7.99
CA ALA A 144 1.58 -11.81 -6.95
C ALA A 144 1.92 -12.52 -5.63
N LEU A 145 1.20 -13.60 -5.28
CA LEU A 145 1.47 -14.41 -4.11
C LEU A 145 2.80 -15.17 -4.25
N ALA A 146 3.13 -15.66 -5.44
CA ALA A 146 4.43 -16.29 -5.70
C ALA A 146 5.61 -15.35 -5.39
N MET A 147 5.46 -14.05 -5.67
CA MET A 147 6.48 -13.04 -5.37
C MET A 147 6.43 -12.53 -3.92
N THR A 148 5.39 -12.86 -3.15
CA THR A 148 5.25 -12.44 -1.74
C THR A 148 6.20 -13.25 -0.85
N GLY A 149 7.18 -12.56 -0.23
CA GLY A 149 8.27 -13.13 0.57
C GLY A 149 7.86 -13.62 1.97
N GLN A 150 6.60 -14.00 2.18
CA GLN A 150 6.02 -14.42 3.46
C GLN A 150 5.53 -15.88 3.37
N PRO A 151 6.33 -16.87 3.80
CA PRO A 151 6.05 -18.31 3.61
C PRO A 151 4.66 -18.73 4.10
N ALA A 152 4.25 -18.31 5.30
CA ALA A 152 2.95 -18.65 5.88
C ALA A 152 1.74 -18.23 5.03
N LYS A 153 1.92 -17.26 4.11
CA LYS A 153 0.87 -16.84 3.17
C LYS A 153 0.86 -17.67 1.89
N ARG A 154 2.00 -18.27 1.50
CA ARG A 154 2.16 -19.07 0.28
C ARG A 154 1.90 -20.56 0.48
N GLU A 155 2.47 -21.15 1.53
CA GLU A 155 2.45 -22.59 1.81
C GLU A 155 1.07 -23.25 1.66
N PRO A 156 -0.05 -22.63 2.11
CA PRO A 156 -1.37 -23.24 1.93
C PRO A 156 -1.82 -23.39 0.49
N PHE A 157 -1.14 -22.74 -0.48
CA PHE A 157 -1.53 -22.66 -1.89
C PHE A 157 -0.46 -23.24 -2.83
N GLU A 158 0.55 -23.91 -2.30
CA GLU A 158 1.57 -24.59 -3.12
C GLU A 158 0.94 -25.67 -4.02
N PRO A 159 1.45 -25.89 -5.26
CA PRO A 159 2.64 -25.24 -5.81
C PRO A 159 2.36 -23.86 -6.40
N MET A 160 3.28 -22.92 -6.15
CA MET A 160 3.25 -21.59 -6.74
C MET A 160 3.74 -21.58 -8.20
N PRO A 161 3.42 -20.55 -9.00
CA PRO A 161 4.12 -20.29 -10.26
C PRO A 161 5.63 -20.34 -10.07
N ALA A 162 6.30 -21.23 -10.83
CA ALA A 162 7.72 -21.51 -10.68
C ALA A 162 8.63 -20.33 -11.02
N GLY A 163 9.89 -20.36 -10.54
CA GLY A 163 10.95 -19.45 -10.91
C GLY A 163 11.00 -18.18 -10.08
N VAL A 164 10.35 -18.13 -8.92
CA VAL A 164 10.55 -17.05 -7.96
C VAL A 164 11.50 -17.52 -6.85
N GLU A 165 12.51 -16.72 -6.58
CA GLU A 165 13.49 -16.94 -5.51
C GLU A 165 13.56 -15.71 -4.61
N PHE A 166 14.01 -15.88 -3.37
CA PHE A 166 13.97 -14.84 -2.36
C PHE A 166 15.37 -14.49 -1.86
N PHE A 167 15.57 -13.20 -1.57
CA PHE A 167 16.79 -12.68 -0.94
C PHE A 167 16.42 -11.83 0.28
N PRO A 168 17.32 -11.73 1.29
CA PRO A 168 17.11 -10.88 2.45
C PRO A 168 16.92 -9.40 2.03
N TYR A 169 15.85 -8.76 2.46
CA TYR A 169 15.57 -7.37 2.12
C TYR A 169 16.68 -6.43 2.61
N GLY A 170 17.18 -5.59 1.72
CA GLY A 170 18.27 -4.66 2.01
C GLY A 170 19.69 -5.24 1.87
N ASP A 171 19.83 -6.54 1.58
CA ASP A 171 21.12 -7.19 1.37
C ASP A 171 21.47 -7.25 -0.12
N ILE A 172 22.20 -6.23 -0.61
CA ILE A 172 22.62 -6.17 -2.01
C ILE A 172 23.64 -7.25 -2.34
N ALA A 173 24.46 -7.69 -1.37
CA ALA A 173 25.45 -8.73 -1.62
C ALA A 173 24.77 -10.09 -1.86
N ALA A 174 23.76 -10.44 -1.05
CA ALA A 174 22.95 -11.64 -1.27
C ALA A 174 22.19 -11.58 -2.61
N LEU A 175 21.63 -10.43 -2.97
CA LEU A 175 20.97 -10.24 -4.26
C LEU A 175 21.95 -10.42 -5.42
N THR A 176 23.13 -9.80 -5.37
CA THR A 176 24.18 -9.95 -6.39
C THR A 176 24.57 -11.41 -6.55
N ALA A 177 24.84 -12.11 -5.44
CA ALA A 177 25.17 -13.53 -5.49
C ALA A 177 24.09 -14.40 -6.15
N LEU A 178 22.82 -14.09 -5.93
CA LEU A 178 21.71 -14.75 -6.62
C LEU A 178 21.66 -14.43 -8.12
N VAL A 179 21.90 -13.18 -8.50
CA VAL A 179 21.98 -12.79 -9.93
C VAL A 179 23.10 -13.54 -10.61
N ASP A 180 24.29 -13.61 -10.01
CA ASP A 180 25.49 -14.26 -10.56
C ASP A 180 25.31 -15.75 -10.80
N LEU A 181 24.43 -16.42 -10.05
CA LEU A 181 24.12 -17.84 -10.28
C LEU A 181 23.51 -18.10 -11.65
N ALA A 182 22.68 -17.19 -12.18
CA ALA A 182 21.99 -17.34 -13.44
C ALA A 182 21.59 -15.98 -14.04
N PRO A 183 22.57 -15.12 -14.42
CA PRO A 183 22.26 -13.76 -14.87
C PRO A 183 21.46 -13.77 -16.17
N GLY A 184 21.69 -14.73 -17.07
CA GLY A 184 20.98 -14.89 -18.33
C GLY A 184 19.54 -15.39 -18.19
N ASP A 185 19.15 -15.98 -17.09
CA ASP A 185 17.78 -16.46 -16.81
C ASP A 185 17.00 -15.52 -15.86
N THR A 186 17.66 -14.58 -15.19
CA THR A 186 16.99 -13.63 -14.30
C THR A 186 16.26 -12.57 -15.10
N ALA A 187 14.93 -12.58 -15.04
CA ALA A 187 14.03 -11.68 -15.75
C ALA A 187 13.85 -10.36 -15.03
N ALA A 188 13.66 -10.41 -13.72
CA ALA A 188 13.34 -9.23 -12.91
C ALA A 188 13.77 -9.37 -11.45
N VAL A 189 13.97 -8.23 -10.81
CA VAL A 189 13.99 -8.05 -9.35
C VAL A 189 12.78 -7.24 -8.96
N ILE A 190 12.02 -7.68 -7.94
CA ILE A 190 10.90 -6.92 -7.38
C ILE A 190 11.17 -6.55 -5.93
N VAL A 191 10.97 -5.26 -5.60
CA VAL A 191 11.15 -4.70 -4.26
C VAL A 191 10.09 -3.66 -3.93
N GLU A 192 9.78 -3.50 -2.65
CA GLU A 192 9.08 -2.34 -2.11
C GLU A 192 10.12 -1.29 -1.66
N PRO A 193 9.89 0.02 -1.84
CA PRO A 193 10.77 1.05 -1.27
C PRO A 193 10.80 1.08 0.26
N VAL A 194 9.67 0.74 0.87
CA VAL A 194 9.50 0.46 2.30
C VAL A 194 8.55 -0.73 2.39
N GLN A 195 8.94 -1.80 3.04
CA GLN A 195 8.07 -2.97 3.23
C GLN A 195 6.96 -2.64 4.22
N GLY A 196 5.75 -2.41 3.71
CA GLY A 196 4.61 -2.02 4.54
C GLY A 196 4.09 -3.14 5.43
N GLU A 197 3.78 -4.30 4.85
CA GLU A 197 3.24 -5.48 5.53
C GLU A 197 4.34 -6.29 6.27
N GLY A 198 5.59 -6.04 5.97
CA GLY A 198 6.75 -6.59 6.67
C GLY A 198 7.10 -5.86 7.97
N GLY A 199 6.28 -4.88 8.41
CA GLY A 199 6.52 -4.15 9.66
C GLY A 199 7.07 -2.73 9.46
N VAL A 200 6.79 -2.10 8.33
CA VAL A 200 7.28 -0.75 7.95
C VAL A 200 8.82 -0.72 7.98
N VAL A 201 9.44 -1.61 7.23
CA VAL A 201 10.91 -1.75 7.19
C VAL A 201 11.48 -0.95 6.02
N GLU A 202 12.39 -0.03 6.32
CA GLU A 202 13.18 0.68 5.31
C GLU A 202 14.46 -0.11 4.98
N PRO A 203 14.90 -0.11 3.71
CA PRO A 203 16.20 -0.69 3.37
C PRO A 203 17.33 0.26 3.79
N PRO A 204 18.58 -0.22 3.85
CA PRO A 204 19.75 0.66 3.98
C PRO A 204 19.77 1.76 2.92
N GLU A 205 20.34 2.90 3.26
CA GLU A 205 20.52 4.01 2.31
C GLU A 205 21.30 3.55 1.07
N GLY A 206 20.85 3.98 -0.12
CA GLY A 206 21.45 3.60 -1.39
C GLY A 206 20.96 2.26 -1.96
N PHE A 207 20.31 1.41 -1.20
CA PHE A 207 19.90 0.08 -1.65
C PHE A 207 19.13 0.06 -2.97
N LEU A 208 18.13 0.96 -3.16
CA LEU A 208 17.40 1.03 -4.42
C LEU A 208 18.26 1.42 -5.61
N ALA A 209 19.26 2.30 -5.39
CA ALA A 209 20.22 2.69 -6.42
C ALA A 209 21.16 1.53 -6.78
N ASP A 210 21.58 0.75 -5.80
CA ASP A 210 22.40 -0.44 -6.00
C ASP A 210 21.62 -1.51 -6.77
N VAL A 211 20.36 -1.75 -6.43
CA VAL A 211 19.45 -2.65 -7.18
C VAL A 211 19.29 -2.17 -8.62
N ARG A 212 19.09 -0.86 -8.85
CA ARG A 212 19.02 -0.30 -10.21
C ARG A 212 20.30 -0.55 -11.01
N SER A 213 21.44 -0.32 -10.39
CA SER A 213 22.74 -0.52 -11.02
C SER A 213 22.95 -1.98 -11.41
N LEU A 214 22.70 -2.89 -10.49
CA LEU A 214 22.78 -4.34 -10.71
C LEU A 214 21.85 -4.80 -11.86
N CYS A 215 20.61 -4.34 -11.83
CA CYS A 215 19.63 -4.66 -12.87
C CYS A 215 20.08 -4.13 -14.25
N SER A 216 20.62 -2.92 -14.29
CA SER A 216 21.10 -2.31 -15.54
C SER A 216 22.30 -3.05 -16.13
N GLU A 217 23.25 -3.45 -15.29
CA GLU A 217 24.45 -4.20 -15.69
C GLU A 217 24.10 -5.54 -16.37
N HIS A 218 23.08 -6.24 -15.86
CA HIS A 218 22.69 -7.57 -16.34
C HIS A 218 21.48 -7.56 -17.30
N GLY A 219 20.92 -6.39 -17.64
CA GLY A 219 19.72 -6.26 -18.46
C GLY A 219 18.51 -6.96 -17.83
N ILE A 220 18.37 -6.85 -16.50
CA ILE A 220 17.29 -7.37 -15.68
C ILE A 220 16.29 -6.24 -15.44
N LEU A 221 14.98 -6.54 -15.47
CA LEU A 221 13.97 -5.53 -15.14
C LEU A 221 13.96 -5.23 -13.63
N MET A 222 14.00 -3.97 -13.27
CA MET A 222 13.71 -3.52 -11.92
C MET A 222 12.22 -3.20 -11.80
N ILE A 223 11.51 -3.96 -10.98
CA ILE A 223 10.11 -3.74 -10.64
C ILE A 223 10.06 -3.14 -9.23
N VAL A 224 9.44 -1.97 -9.10
CA VAL A 224 9.23 -1.37 -7.78
C VAL A 224 7.74 -1.35 -7.46
N ASP A 225 7.38 -2.03 -6.37
CA ASP A 225 6.03 -2.05 -5.83
C ASP A 225 5.81 -0.81 -4.96
N GLU A 226 5.18 0.20 -5.54
CA GLU A 226 4.75 1.43 -4.86
C GLU A 226 3.26 1.40 -4.48
N VAL A 227 2.65 0.23 -4.40
CA VAL A 227 1.24 0.06 -4.00
C VAL A 227 0.96 0.70 -2.64
N GLN A 228 1.91 0.64 -1.71
CA GLN A 228 1.75 1.25 -0.39
C GLN A 228 2.56 2.53 -0.20
N THR A 229 3.69 2.69 -0.87
CA THR A 229 4.63 3.80 -0.70
C THR A 229 4.33 5.00 -1.61
N GLY A 230 3.65 4.76 -2.72
CA GLY A 230 3.32 5.78 -3.72
C GLY A 230 2.19 6.73 -3.31
N ILE A 231 1.85 7.59 -4.24
CA ILE A 231 0.73 8.55 -4.13
C ILE A 231 0.85 9.42 -2.87
N GLY A 232 2.05 9.96 -2.64
CA GLY A 232 2.30 10.91 -1.56
C GLY A 232 2.58 10.30 -0.19
N ARG A 233 2.33 9.01 0.03
CA ARG A 233 2.38 8.34 1.33
C ARG A 233 3.67 8.56 2.12
N THR A 234 4.82 8.55 1.43
CA THR A 234 6.15 8.70 2.04
C THR A 234 6.70 10.13 2.02
N GLY A 235 5.86 11.14 1.71
CA GLY A 235 6.31 12.52 1.55
C GLY A 235 7.03 12.77 0.21
N ALA A 236 6.78 11.92 -0.76
CA ALA A 236 7.11 12.09 -2.18
C ALA A 236 5.98 11.46 -3.00
N MET A 237 5.71 11.94 -4.22
CA MET A 237 4.66 11.35 -5.06
C MET A 237 4.93 9.86 -5.29
N PHE A 238 6.17 9.51 -5.58
CA PHE A 238 6.70 8.15 -5.63
C PHE A 238 7.97 8.07 -4.77
N ALA A 239 8.11 7.03 -3.97
CA ALA A 239 9.28 6.84 -3.11
C ALA A 239 10.57 6.66 -3.93
N THR A 240 10.47 6.06 -5.11
CA THR A 240 11.57 5.92 -6.09
C THR A 240 12.16 7.26 -6.51
N ARG A 241 11.36 8.31 -6.64
CA ARG A 241 11.86 9.66 -6.96
C ARG A 241 12.74 10.23 -5.86
N ARG A 242 12.42 9.98 -4.60
CA ARG A 242 13.27 10.38 -3.47
C ARG A 242 14.61 9.64 -3.51
N ALA A 243 14.60 8.39 -3.94
CA ALA A 243 15.82 7.59 -4.11
C ALA A 243 16.63 7.95 -5.39
N GLY A 244 16.09 8.82 -6.25
CA GLY A 244 16.71 9.17 -7.53
C GLY A 244 16.77 8.01 -8.53
N VAL A 245 15.84 7.04 -8.40
CA VAL A 245 15.82 5.81 -9.19
C VAL A 245 14.64 5.82 -10.16
N VAL A 246 14.89 5.43 -11.41
CA VAL A 246 13.86 5.14 -12.41
C VAL A 246 13.82 3.62 -12.63
N PRO A 247 12.79 2.92 -12.13
CA PRO A 247 12.64 1.49 -12.40
C PRO A 247 12.03 1.25 -13.79
N ASP A 248 12.15 0.02 -14.28
CA ASP A 248 11.52 -0.40 -15.54
C ASP A 248 10.00 -0.56 -15.40
N VAL A 249 9.53 -0.96 -14.22
CA VAL A 249 8.12 -1.15 -13.92
C VAL A 249 7.79 -0.62 -12.52
N ILE A 250 6.70 0.14 -12.40
CA ILE A 250 6.15 0.62 -11.12
C ILE A 250 4.71 0.12 -11.00
N THR A 251 4.37 -0.45 -9.84
CA THR A 251 3.00 -0.84 -9.54
C THR A 251 2.37 0.08 -8.49
N LEU A 252 1.13 0.47 -8.72
CA LEU A 252 0.38 1.42 -7.90
C LEU A 252 -1.01 0.86 -7.59
N ALA A 253 -1.57 1.24 -6.45
CA ALA A 253 -2.98 1.03 -6.09
C ALA A 253 -3.33 1.87 -4.86
N LYS A 254 -4.08 1.31 -3.90
CA LYS A 254 -4.40 1.91 -2.59
C LYS A 254 -4.75 3.39 -2.67
N GLY A 255 -3.82 4.27 -2.26
CA GLY A 255 -4.02 5.72 -2.25
C GLY A 255 -4.44 6.33 -3.59
N LEU A 256 -4.12 5.67 -4.72
CA LEU A 256 -4.45 6.15 -6.06
C LEU A 256 -5.95 6.41 -6.26
N GLY A 257 -6.81 5.53 -5.73
CA GLY A 257 -8.26 5.64 -5.91
C GLY A 257 -9.00 6.34 -4.77
N GLY A 258 -8.30 6.71 -3.67
CA GLY A 258 -8.92 7.38 -2.52
C GLY A 258 -10.09 6.60 -1.89
N GLY A 259 -10.05 5.26 -1.96
CA GLY A 259 -11.09 4.35 -1.50
C GLY A 259 -11.78 3.57 -2.63
N LEU A 260 -11.67 4.01 -3.89
CA LEU A 260 -12.18 3.28 -5.06
C LEU A 260 -11.16 2.20 -5.51
N PRO A 261 -11.65 1.01 -5.94
CA PRO A 261 -10.77 -0.03 -6.47
C PRO A 261 -10.11 0.41 -7.78
N ILE A 262 -8.80 0.62 -7.74
CA ILE A 262 -7.95 0.86 -8.90
C ILE A 262 -6.53 0.40 -8.61
N GLY A 263 -5.86 -0.13 -9.60
CA GLY A 263 -4.43 -0.38 -9.65
C GLY A 263 -3.86 0.06 -10.99
N ALA A 264 -2.57 0.30 -11.03
CA ALA A 264 -1.86 0.61 -12.26
C ALA A 264 -0.50 -0.09 -12.27
N CYS A 265 -0.13 -0.62 -13.43
CA CYS A 265 1.21 -1.08 -13.75
C CYS A 265 1.75 -0.11 -14.81
N LEU A 266 2.76 0.66 -14.44
CA LEU A 266 3.43 1.62 -15.32
C LEU A 266 4.74 0.99 -15.78
N ALA A 267 4.94 0.86 -17.08
CA ALA A 267 6.15 0.31 -17.66
C ALA A 267 6.88 1.39 -18.47
N VAL A 268 8.17 1.57 -18.19
CA VAL A 268 9.02 2.64 -18.72
C VAL A 268 9.84 2.11 -19.89
N GLY A 269 9.93 2.89 -20.94
CA GLY A 269 10.76 2.58 -22.12
C GLY A 269 10.43 1.22 -22.73
N ALA A 270 11.44 0.39 -22.95
CA ALA A 270 11.31 -0.91 -23.59
C ALA A 270 10.41 -1.90 -22.83
N ALA A 271 10.28 -1.75 -21.50
CA ALA A 271 9.38 -2.61 -20.71
C ALA A 271 7.91 -2.41 -21.11
N GLY A 272 7.55 -1.19 -21.55
CA GLY A 272 6.20 -0.87 -22.04
C GLY A 272 5.77 -1.59 -23.31
N GLU A 273 6.70 -2.17 -24.05
CA GLU A 273 6.44 -2.88 -25.30
C GLU A 273 6.38 -4.42 -25.12
N LEU A 274 6.63 -4.93 -23.92
CA LEU A 274 6.69 -6.37 -23.64
C LEU A 274 5.33 -7.06 -23.64
N LEU A 275 4.25 -6.35 -23.24
CA LEU A 275 2.89 -6.87 -23.36
C LEU A 275 2.22 -6.31 -24.62
N THR A 276 1.74 -7.20 -25.45
CA THR A 276 1.04 -6.86 -26.71
C THR A 276 -0.43 -7.29 -26.66
N ALA A 277 -1.21 -6.86 -27.66
CA ALA A 277 -2.64 -7.14 -27.72
C ALA A 277 -2.99 -8.62 -27.50
N GLY A 278 -3.95 -8.91 -26.63
CA GLY A 278 -4.43 -10.25 -26.33
C GLY A 278 -3.63 -11.00 -25.25
N GLN A 279 -2.51 -10.49 -24.76
CA GLN A 279 -1.66 -11.20 -23.79
C GLN A 279 -2.05 -10.95 -22.33
N HIS A 280 -2.70 -9.83 -22.05
CA HIS A 280 -3.23 -9.51 -20.73
C HIS A 280 -4.45 -8.62 -20.88
N GLY A 281 -5.30 -8.56 -19.83
CA GLY A 281 -6.50 -7.73 -19.85
C GLY A 281 -7.29 -7.84 -18.56
N THR A 282 -8.29 -6.96 -18.46
CA THR A 282 -9.22 -6.87 -17.33
C THR A 282 -10.54 -6.29 -17.83
N THR A 283 -11.65 -6.69 -17.23
CA THR A 283 -12.96 -6.15 -17.59
C THR A 283 -13.17 -4.74 -17.04
N PHE A 284 -12.85 -4.52 -15.76
CA PHE A 284 -13.15 -3.28 -15.05
C PHE A 284 -11.96 -2.33 -14.90
N GLY A 285 -10.74 -2.80 -15.11
CA GLY A 285 -9.55 -1.98 -14.94
C GLY A 285 -9.53 -0.78 -15.88
N GLY A 286 -9.26 0.39 -15.33
CA GLY A 286 -9.31 1.66 -16.07
C GLY A 286 -10.73 2.17 -16.35
N ASN A 287 -11.76 1.71 -15.59
CA ASN A 287 -13.11 2.24 -15.80
C ASN A 287 -13.19 3.73 -15.49
N PRO A 288 -14.13 4.46 -16.16
CA PRO A 288 -14.24 5.91 -16.03
C PRO A 288 -14.37 6.42 -14.60
N ILE A 289 -15.15 5.71 -13.75
CA ILE A 289 -15.43 6.14 -12.37
C ILE A 289 -14.15 6.07 -11.52
N ALA A 290 -13.43 4.97 -11.57
CA ALA A 290 -12.20 4.80 -10.81
C ALA A 290 -11.08 5.75 -11.29
N CYS A 291 -11.00 5.99 -12.62
CA CYS A 291 -10.07 6.97 -13.20
C CYS A 291 -10.40 8.39 -12.76
N ALA A 292 -11.69 8.78 -12.73
CA ALA A 292 -12.11 10.09 -12.25
C ALA A 292 -11.78 10.29 -10.76
N ALA A 293 -11.98 9.25 -9.94
CA ALA A 293 -11.57 9.28 -8.53
C ALA A 293 -10.05 9.47 -8.39
N ALA A 294 -9.26 8.73 -9.16
CA ALA A 294 -7.80 8.82 -9.14
C ALA A 294 -7.31 10.22 -9.56
N LEU A 295 -7.86 10.79 -10.63
CA LEU A 295 -7.55 12.16 -11.03
C LEU A 295 -7.86 13.16 -9.91
N ALA A 296 -9.04 13.06 -9.28
CA ALA A 296 -9.41 13.93 -8.16
C ALA A 296 -8.46 13.79 -6.96
N VAL A 297 -7.97 12.57 -6.68
CA VAL A 297 -6.95 12.36 -5.64
C VAL A 297 -5.65 13.06 -6.00
N LEU A 298 -5.13 12.86 -7.20
CA LEU A 298 -3.87 13.44 -7.64
C LEU A 298 -3.93 14.96 -7.67
N ASP A 299 -5.03 15.52 -8.18
CA ASP A 299 -5.25 16.97 -8.22
C ASP A 299 -5.32 17.58 -6.82
N THR A 300 -6.01 16.92 -5.88
CA THR A 300 -6.08 17.38 -4.48
C THR A 300 -4.71 17.33 -3.79
N ILE A 301 -3.93 16.26 -3.99
CA ILE A 301 -2.57 16.16 -3.43
C ILE A 301 -1.70 17.32 -3.88
N GLU A 302 -1.82 17.73 -5.15
CA GLU A 302 -1.06 18.86 -5.70
C GLU A 302 -1.61 20.20 -5.23
N THR A 303 -2.94 20.43 -5.35
CA THR A 303 -3.58 21.70 -5.02
C THR A 303 -3.44 22.08 -3.55
N ASP A 304 -3.53 21.09 -2.66
CA ASP A 304 -3.45 21.29 -1.22
C ASP A 304 -2.02 21.14 -0.68
N ASP A 305 -1.02 21.00 -1.59
CA ASP A 305 0.41 20.85 -1.26
C ASP A 305 0.68 19.77 -0.20
N LEU A 306 0.03 18.61 -0.37
CA LEU A 306 0.06 17.54 0.65
C LEU A 306 1.41 16.84 0.76
N ILE A 307 2.27 16.86 -0.26
CA ILE A 307 3.57 16.16 -0.21
C ILE A 307 4.49 16.74 0.88
N PRO A 308 4.77 18.05 0.93
CA PRO A 308 5.56 18.65 2.01
C PRO A 308 4.87 18.51 3.37
N HIS A 309 3.53 18.60 3.42
CA HIS A 309 2.77 18.39 4.66
C HIS A 309 3.02 16.99 5.23
N VAL A 310 2.93 15.94 4.40
CA VAL A 310 3.17 14.54 4.78
C VAL A 310 4.60 14.32 5.28
N ASP A 311 5.60 14.87 4.58
CA ASP A 311 7.01 14.75 4.98
C ASP A 311 7.27 15.40 6.34
N ARG A 312 6.71 16.59 6.54
CA ARG A 312 6.83 17.34 7.80
C ARG A 312 6.09 16.65 8.95
N LEU A 313 4.83 16.25 8.70
CA LEU A 313 3.98 15.66 9.74
C LEU A 313 4.52 14.31 10.21
N GLY A 314 5.05 13.49 9.28
CA GLY A 314 5.69 12.22 9.62
C GLY A 314 6.87 12.38 10.57
N LYS A 315 7.71 13.40 10.35
CA LYS A 315 8.84 13.72 11.24
C LYS A 315 8.36 14.18 12.62
N ILE A 316 7.29 14.98 12.68
CA ILE A 316 6.68 15.42 13.94
C ILE A 316 6.16 14.21 14.72
N ILE A 317 5.39 13.32 14.08
CA ILE A 317 4.84 12.11 14.73
C ILE A 317 5.96 11.25 15.31
N ALA A 318 7.00 10.96 14.52
CA ALA A 318 8.10 10.14 14.96
C ALA A 318 8.82 10.76 16.17
N ALA A 319 9.20 12.04 16.08
CA ALA A 319 9.90 12.75 17.16
C ALA A 319 9.04 12.84 18.43
N GLU A 320 7.76 13.17 18.32
CA GLU A 320 6.88 13.28 19.49
C GLU A 320 6.64 11.93 20.17
N ILE A 321 6.52 10.83 19.42
CA ILE A 321 6.38 9.48 20.01
C ILE A 321 7.68 9.06 20.69
N GLU A 322 8.84 9.29 20.09
CA GLU A 322 10.15 8.99 20.71
C GLU A 322 10.41 9.83 21.95
N CYS A 323 9.97 11.09 21.97
CA CYS A 323 10.07 11.97 23.13
C CYS A 323 9.19 11.55 24.33
N LEU A 324 8.23 10.62 24.15
CA LEU A 324 7.46 10.07 25.28
C LEU A 324 8.32 9.26 26.24
N ASP A 325 9.47 8.74 25.77
CA ASP A 325 10.40 7.88 26.54
C ASP A 325 9.65 6.75 27.27
N HIS A 326 8.67 6.16 26.59
CA HIS A 326 7.83 5.11 27.19
C HIS A 326 8.52 3.75 27.09
N PRO A 327 8.62 2.96 28.18
CA PRO A 327 9.42 1.70 28.21
C PRO A 327 8.97 0.65 27.20
N LEU A 328 7.73 0.69 26.71
CA LEU A 328 7.25 -0.22 25.68
C LEU A 328 7.62 0.24 24.27
N VAL A 329 8.06 1.47 24.04
CA VAL A 329 8.49 1.99 22.73
C VAL A 329 10.01 1.85 22.62
N ASP A 330 10.48 1.15 21.59
CA ASP A 330 11.90 1.06 21.25
C ASP A 330 12.31 2.23 20.35
N HIS A 331 11.68 2.37 19.20
CA HIS A 331 11.89 3.47 18.26
C HIS A 331 10.73 3.61 17.28
N VAL A 332 10.75 4.66 16.46
CA VAL A 332 9.83 4.84 15.32
C VAL A 332 10.62 4.79 14.03
N ARG A 333 10.12 4.05 13.04
CA ARG A 333 10.72 3.94 11.71
C ARG A 333 9.71 4.18 10.61
N GLY A 334 10.18 4.38 9.38
CA GLY A 334 9.36 4.66 8.21
C GLY A 334 9.44 6.12 7.76
N ARG A 335 8.66 6.48 6.75
CA ARG A 335 8.73 7.79 6.09
C ARG A 335 7.36 8.39 5.84
N GLY A 336 7.29 9.72 5.91
CA GLY A 336 6.04 10.44 5.74
C GLY A 336 4.97 9.89 6.69
N LEU A 337 3.81 9.57 6.16
CA LEU A 337 2.71 8.97 6.93
C LEU A 337 2.61 7.43 6.73
N LEU A 338 3.73 6.77 6.54
CA LEU A 338 3.88 5.31 6.68
C LEU A 338 4.90 5.05 7.77
N LEU A 339 4.42 4.93 9.01
CA LEU A 339 5.26 4.81 10.20
C LEU A 339 4.98 3.51 10.95
N GLY A 340 6.02 2.94 11.52
CA GLY A 340 5.99 1.79 12.41
C GLY A 340 6.53 2.17 13.79
N VAL A 341 5.69 2.12 14.80
CA VAL A 341 6.11 2.22 16.19
C VAL A 341 6.58 0.84 16.61
N VAL A 342 7.89 0.67 16.78
CA VAL A 342 8.51 -0.59 17.19
C VAL A 342 8.45 -0.70 18.70
N LEU A 343 7.98 -1.83 19.18
CA LEU A 343 7.80 -2.10 20.60
C LEU A 343 8.95 -2.96 21.14
N THR A 344 9.29 -2.79 22.42
CA THR A 344 10.25 -3.62 23.14
C THR A 344 9.73 -5.04 23.46
N ALA A 345 8.42 -5.30 23.19
CA ALA A 345 7.77 -6.58 23.45
C ALA A 345 6.72 -6.90 22.35
N PRO A 346 6.35 -8.19 22.15
CA PRO A 346 5.40 -8.61 21.12
C PRO A 346 3.95 -8.29 21.49
N LEU A 347 3.64 -7.01 21.73
CA LEU A 347 2.36 -6.51 22.22
C LEU A 347 1.58 -5.69 21.18
N ALA A 348 1.97 -5.68 19.91
CA ALA A 348 1.33 -4.84 18.88
C ALA A 348 -0.19 -5.07 18.77
N LYS A 349 -0.67 -6.31 18.89
CA LYS A 349 -2.10 -6.63 18.91
C LYS A 349 -2.82 -6.12 20.16
N ALA A 350 -2.17 -6.12 21.30
CA ALA A 350 -2.71 -5.57 22.53
C ALA A 350 -2.82 -4.03 22.43
N VAL A 351 -1.79 -3.37 21.88
CA VAL A 351 -1.78 -1.93 21.61
C VAL A 351 -2.87 -1.56 20.60
N GLU A 352 -3.06 -2.32 19.51
CA GLU A 352 -4.15 -2.12 18.55
C GLU A 352 -5.53 -2.17 19.25
N GLY A 353 -5.72 -3.15 20.16
CA GLY A 353 -6.93 -3.27 20.96
C GLY A 353 -7.14 -2.07 21.89
N ALA A 354 -6.12 -1.68 22.66
CA ALA A 354 -6.18 -0.55 23.57
C ALA A 354 -6.37 0.80 22.85
N ALA A 355 -5.73 0.98 21.69
CA ALA A 355 -5.92 2.14 20.82
C ALA A 355 -7.38 2.26 20.37
N ARG A 356 -8.01 1.16 19.96
CA ARG A 356 -9.42 1.13 19.58
C ARG A 356 -10.32 1.51 20.74
N GLU A 357 -10.08 1.01 21.95
CA GLU A 357 -10.83 1.42 23.13
C GLU A 357 -10.66 2.92 23.44
N ALA A 358 -9.49 3.49 23.14
CA ALA A 358 -9.22 4.92 23.27
C ALA A 358 -9.73 5.77 22.10
N GLY A 359 -10.39 5.19 21.08
CA GLY A 359 -10.95 5.92 19.93
C GLY A 359 -9.99 6.11 18.76
N TYR A 360 -8.96 5.26 18.62
CA TYR A 360 -8.01 5.31 17.50
C TYR A 360 -7.93 3.96 16.78
N LEU A 361 -7.91 3.99 15.44
CA LEU A 361 -7.70 2.81 14.62
C LEU A 361 -6.26 2.79 14.12
N VAL A 362 -5.50 1.81 14.56
CA VAL A 362 -4.11 1.56 14.14
C VAL A 362 -3.99 0.11 13.64
N GLY A 363 -2.85 -0.30 13.09
CA GLY A 363 -2.66 -1.66 12.61
C GLY A 363 -1.46 -2.36 13.24
N ALA A 364 -1.60 -3.62 13.64
CA ALA A 364 -0.47 -4.48 14.01
C ALA A 364 0.01 -5.26 12.78
N THR A 365 1.20 -4.95 12.26
CA THR A 365 1.78 -5.58 11.06
C THR A 365 2.80 -6.66 11.37
N ALA A 366 3.40 -6.60 12.56
CA ALA A 366 4.27 -7.63 13.14
C ALA A 366 3.90 -7.82 14.61
N ALA A 367 4.52 -8.77 15.28
CA ALA A 367 4.25 -9.03 16.70
C ALA A 367 4.53 -7.81 17.58
N ASP A 368 5.52 -7.02 17.20
CA ASP A 368 6.11 -5.89 17.91
C ASP A 368 6.00 -4.55 17.16
N VAL A 369 5.24 -4.47 16.07
CA VAL A 369 5.13 -3.23 15.27
C VAL A 369 3.70 -2.77 15.12
N VAL A 370 3.41 -1.58 15.62
CA VAL A 370 2.16 -0.85 15.39
C VAL A 370 2.35 0.10 14.21
N ARG A 371 1.60 -0.13 13.12
CA ARG A 371 1.64 0.72 11.93
C ARG A 371 0.66 1.87 12.02
N LEU A 372 1.14 3.05 11.66
CA LEU A 372 0.36 4.24 11.38
C LEU A 372 0.42 4.53 9.88
N ALA A 373 -0.74 4.62 9.25
CA ALA A 373 -0.89 4.95 7.83
C ALA A 373 -2.15 5.81 7.60
N PRO A 374 -2.27 6.96 8.32
CA PRO A 374 -3.45 7.80 8.30
C PRO A 374 -3.69 8.43 6.93
N PRO A 375 -4.88 9.02 6.68
CA PRO A 375 -5.07 9.92 5.56
C PRO A 375 -4.02 11.04 5.51
N LEU A 376 -3.63 11.45 4.29
CA LEU A 376 -2.60 12.48 4.08
C LEU A 376 -3.02 13.86 4.59
N ILE A 377 -4.32 14.06 4.81
CA ILE A 377 -4.94 15.28 5.34
C ILE A 377 -4.97 15.34 6.87
N LEU A 378 -4.33 14.39 7.58
CA LEU A 378 -4.24 14.41 9.04
C LEU A 378 -3.61 15.71 9.51
N THR A 379 -4.18 16.34 10.54
CA THR A 379 -3.69 17.63 11.05
C THR A 379 -2.75 17.46 12.25
N GLU A 380 -1.91 18.47 12.51
CA GLU A 380 -1.04 18.49 13.69
C GLU A 380 -1.82 18.43 15.02
N GLU A 381 -3.00 19.05 15.07
CA GLU A 381 -3.86 18.99 16.27
C GLU A 381 -4.35 17.55 16.53
N GLN A 382 -4.68 16.80 15.48
CA GLN A 382 -5.09 15.39 15.59
C GLN A 382 -3.92 14.51 16.03
N VAL A 383 -2.71 14.79 15.51
CA VAL A 383 -1.46 14.13 15.95
C VAL A 383 -1.22 14.39 17.44
N ALA A 384 -1.24 15.66 17.85
CA ALA A 384 -0.98 16.02 19.24
C ALA A 384 -1.96 15.34 20.22
N ARG A 385 -3.24 15.23 19.84
CA ARG A 385 -4.25 14.49 20.63
C ARG A 385 -3.93 12.99 20.71
N PHE A 386 -3.53 12.38 19.63
CA PHE A 386 -3.13 10.96 19.61
C PHE A 386 -1.90 10.72 20.47
N VAL A 387 -0.83 11.52 20.28
CA VAL A 387 0.42 11.37 21.03
C VAL A 387 0.20 11.60 22.53
N ALA A 388 -0.61 12.60 22.91
CA ALA A 388 -0.96 12.82 24.31
C ALA A 388 -1.70 11.64 24.97
N GLY A 389 -2.51 10.90 24.19
CA GLY A 389 -3.22 9.71 24.67
C GLY A 389 -2.39 8.41 24.62
N LEU A 390 -1.30 8.40 23.84
CA LEU A 390 -0.53 7.18 23.55
C LEU A 390 0.07 6.51 24.79
N PRO A 391 0.61 7.22 25.80
CA PRO A 391 1.11 6.56 27.02
C PRO A 391 0.04 5.71 27.72
N GLY A 392 -1.18 6.24 27.88
CA GLY A 392 -2.28 5.48 28.48
C GLY A 392 -2.71 4.27 27.65
N ILE A 393 -2.59 4.34 26.33
CA ILE A 393 -2.84 3.20 25.41
C ILE A 393 -1.78 2.11 25.61
N LEU A 394 -0.50 2.50 25.70
CA LEU A 394 0.63 1.59 25.89
C LEU A 394 0.57 0.93 27.27
N ASP A 395 0.26 1.70 28.32
CA ASP A 395 0.05 1.17 29.68
C ASP A 395 -1.08 0.14 29.75
N ALA A 396 -2.20 0.43 29.06
CA ALA A 396 -3.36 -0.46 29.01
C ALA A 396 -3.07 -1.78 28.25
N ALA A 397 -2.12 -1.76 27.31
CA ALA A 397 -1.69 -2.92 26.54
C ALA A 397 -0.67 -3.79 27.30
N THR A 398 0.00 -3.24 28.32
CA THR A 398 1.01 -3.94 29.11
C THR A 398 0.34 -4.84 30.14
N PRO A 399 0.66 -6.13 30.23
CA PRO A 399 0.14 -7.01 31.27
C PRO A 399 0.50 -6.44 32.66
N LYS A 400 -0.49 -6.26 33.53
CA LYS A 400 -0.21 -5.92 34.92
C LYS A 400 0.55 -7.06 35.56
N GLU A 401 1.73 -6.78 36.13
CA GLU A 401 2.40 -7.77 36.95
C GLU A 401 1.42 -8.26 38.05
N SER A 402 1.14 -9.55 38.02
CA SER A 402 0.38 -10.17 39.10
C SER A 402 1.21 -10.03 40.37
N THR A 403 0.88 -9.07 41.22
CA THR A 403 1.39 -9.03 42.57
C THR A 403 0.95 -10.30 43.28
N SER A 404 1.84 -11.30 43.26
CA SER A 404 1.74 -12.54 44.03
C SER A 404 2.03 -12.28 45.50
#